data_4aa5bd8cc89c20b25b0287c7f136de4c
#
_entry.id   4aa5bd8cc89c20b25b0287c7f136de4c
#
_cell.length_a   1.000
_cell.length_b   1.000
_cell.length_c   1.000
_cell.angle_alpha   90.00
_cell.angle_beta   90.00
_cell.angle_gamma   90.00
#
_symmetry.space_group_name_H-M   'P 1'
#
loop_
_entity.id
_entity.type
_entity.pdbx_description
1 polymer ?
#
loop_
_entity_poly.entity_id
_entity_poly.type
_entity_poly.pdbx_seq_one_letter_code
_entity_poly.pdbx_strand_id
1 'polypeptide(L)'
;MNAMTRSKWLAALCLVPFALFFIVFEIAPLTWVMINSLQSEEFGWGLANFSKIFSSKFYLQAIQYSLEISFWSSVFGIIIAILGAYSLRRVDSKLRNFVNAFANMTSNFAGVPLAFAFIILLGFNGSFTIMLKQAGIIQDFNLYSKTGLIILYTYFQIPLGVLLLYPAFDALREDWRESAALLGADGWQ
;
A
#
# COMPACT_ATOMS: atom_id res chain seq x y z
N MET A 1 37.75 29.35 -7.16
CA MET A 1 36.61 28.43 -7.16
C MET A 1 36.23 28.21 -5.71
N ASN A 2 35.13 28.82 -5.27
CA ASN A 2 34.76 28.92 -3.84
C ASN A 2 34.50 27.53 -3.22
N ALA A 3 34.89 27.31 -1.96
CA ALA A 3 34.70 26.05 -1.21
C ALA A 3 33.26 25.53 -1.28
N MET A 4 32.30 26.45 -1.29
CA MET A 4 30.87 26.16 -1.43
C MET A 4 30.47 25.56 -2.80
N THR A 5 31.16 25.94 -3.87
CA THR A 5 30.93 25.39 -5.21
C THR A 5 31.52 23.98 -5.32
N ARG A 6 32.67 23.74 -4.70
CA ARG A 6 33.35 22.43 -4.67
C ARG A 6 32.51 21.39 -3.88
N SER A 7 31.90 21.82 -2.77
CA SER A 7 30.97 20.96 -1.97
C SER A 7 29.72 20.56 -2.76
N LYS A 8 29.14 21.48 -3.53
CA LYS A 8 27.99 21.18 -4.40
C LYS A 8 28.30 20.18 -5.50
N TRP A 9 29.50 20.32 -6.14
CA TRP A 9 29.93 19.37 -7.16
C TRP A 9 30.22 17.99 -6.61
N LEU A 10 30.82 17.88 -5.42
CA LEU A 10 31.03 16.60 -4.76
C LEU A 10 29.71 15.93 -4.39
N ALA A 11 28.73 16.68 -3.84
CA ALA A 11 27.40 16.17 -3.55
C ALA A 11 26.67 15.70 -4.82
N ALA A 12 26.76 16.46 -5.91
CA ALA A 12 26.22 16.07 -7.21
C ALA A 12 26.86 14.78 -7.73
N LEU A 13 28.20 14.66 -7.61
CA LEU A 13 28.92 13.45 -8.05
C LEU A 13 28.48 12.20 -7.25
N CYS A 14 28.20 12.33 -5.96
CA CYS A 14 27.69 11.22 -5.13
C CYS A 14 26.29 10.78 -5.54
N LEU A 15 25.48 11.68 -6.15
CA LEU A 15 24.14 11.33 -6.64
C LEU A 15 24.16 10.66 -8.02
N VAL A 16 25.23 10.77 -8.77
CA VAL A 16 25.34 10.20 -10.14
C VAL A 16 25.06 8.68 -10.16
N PRO A 17 25.67 7.85 -9.30
CA PRO A 17 25.39 6.41 -9.32
C PRO A 17 23.90 6.11 -9.08
N PHE A 18 23.30 6.78 -8.10
CA PHE A 18 21.86 6.64 -7.81
C PHE A 18 21.01 7.06 -9.01
N ALA A 19 21.27 8.24 -9.58
CA ALA A 19 20.54 8.76 -10.73
C ALA A 19 20.67 7.82 -11.95
N LEU A 20 21.86 7.26 -12.17
CA LEU A 20 22.10 6.33 -13.26
C LEU A 20 21.29 5.03 -13.08
N PHE A 21 21.30 4.44 -11.88
CA PHE A 21 20.47 3.27 -11.56
C PHE A 21 18.99 3.59 -11.73
N PHE A 22 18.53 4.72 -11.25
CA PHE A 22 17.13 5.14 -11.37
C PHE A 22 16.72 5.31 -12.83
N ILE A 23 17.55 5.96 -13.65
CA ILE A 23 17.27 6.14 -15.08
C ILE A 23 17.22 4.79 -15.81
N VAL A 24 18.20 3.91 -15.58
CA VAL A 24 18.30 2.63 -16.28
C VAL A 24 17.21 1.64 -15.86
N PHE A 25 16.90 1.54 -14.57
CA PHE A 25 16.01 0.51 -14.06
C PHE A 25 14.56 0.97 -13.86
N GLU A 26 14.32 2.28 -13.79
CA GLU A 26 12.97 2.83 -13.61
C GLU A 26 12.52 3.61 -14.85
N ILE A 27 13.28 4.64 -15.25
CA ILE A 27 12.85 5.54 -16.33
C ILE A 27 12.91 4.85 -17.71
N ALA A 28 13.96 4.09 -17.99
CA ALA A 28 14.09 3.46 -19.31
C ALA A 28 13.00 2.40 -19.57
N PRO A 29 12.67 1.46 -18.65
CA PRO A 29 11.55 0.54 -18.83
C PRO A 29 10.20 1.26 -18.93
N LEU A 30 9.97 2.30 -18.11
CA LEU A 30 8.75 3.09 -18.15
C LEU A 30 8.59 3.77 -19.53
N THR A 31 9.65 4.40 -20.02
CA THR A 31 9.67 5.04 -21.35
C THR A 31 9.40 4.01 -22.46
N TRP A 32 10.03 2.84 -22.35
CA TRP A 32 9.82 1.75 -23.28
C TRP A 32 8.34 1.29 -23.32
N VAL A 33 7.73 1.10 -22.16
CA VAL A 33 6.29 0.75 -22.05
C VAL A 33 5.43 1.85 -22.65
N MET A 34 5.72 3.12 -22.37
CA MET A 34 4.97 4.25 -22.95
C MET A 34 5.06 4.28 -24.49
N ILE A 35 6.25 4.11 -25.05
CA ILE A 35 6.46 4.06 -26.48
C ILE A 35 5.69 2.90 -27.10
N ASN A 36 5.83 1.69 -26.56
CA ASN A 36 5.16 0.51 -27.10
C ASN A 36 3.65 0.54 -26.90
N SER A 37 3.12 1.25 -25.90
CA SER A 37 1.68 1.41 -25.73
C SER A 37 1.03 2.17 -26.89
N LEU A 38 1.80 3.06 -27.55
CA LEU A 38 1.37 3.84 -28.70
C LEU A 38 1.69 3.16 -30.04
N GLN A 39 2.45 2.06 -30.03
CA GLN A 39 2.82 1.31 -31.23
C GLN A 39 2.00 0.03 -31.32
N SER A 40 1.23 -0.13 -32.39
CA SER A 40 0.48 -1.35 -32.71
C SER A 40 1.12 -2.06 -33.89
N GLU A 41 1.24 -3.37 -33.81
CA GLU A 41 1.82 -4.19 -34.89
C GLU A 41 0.99 -4.09 -36.19
N GLU A 42 -0.34 -3.87 -36.08
CA GLU A 42 -1.25 -3.83 -37.24
C GLU A 42 -1.45 -2.41 -37.80
N PHE A 43 -1.43 -1.38 -36.94
CA PHE A 43 -1.85 -0.01 -37.31
C PHE A 43 -0.71 1.02 -37.17
N GLY A 44 0.51 0.60 -36.80
CA GLY A 44 1.62 1.52 -36.57
C GLY A 44 1.41 2.40 -35.32
N TRP A 45 1.80 3.66 -35.41
CA TRP A 45 1.69 4.61 -34.29
C TRP A 45 0.26 5.12 -34.10
N GLY A 46 -0.30 4.97 -32.90
CA GLY A 46 -1.63 5.47 -32.59
C GLY A 46 -2.22 4.94 -31.27
N LEU A 47 -3.49 5.15 -31.08
CA LEU A 47 -4.23 4.74 -29.88
C LEU A 47 -4.96 3.39 -30.06
N ALA A 48 -4.60 2.58 -31.04
CA ALA A 48 -5.25 1.30 -31.36
C ALA A 48 -5.22 0.32 -30.18
N ASN A 49 -4.11 0.25 -29.44
CA ASN A 49 -4.00 -0.58 -28.26
C ASN A 49 -4.98 -0.16 -27.15
N PHE A 50 -5.14 1.14 -26.94
CA PHE A 50 -6.12 1.68 -25.99
C PHE A 50 -7.56 1.41 -26.42
N SER A 51 -7.86 1.59 -27.72
CA SER A 51 -9.17 1.24 -28.26
C SER A 51 -9.50 -0.22 -28.06
N LYS A 52 -8.53 -1.14 -28.25
CA LYS A 52 -8.68 -2.57 -28.02
C LYS A 52 -8.98 -2.89 -26.56
N ILE A 53 -8.31 -2.21 -25.60
CA ILE A 53 -8.57 -2.37 -24.17
C ILE A 53 -10.00 -1.95 -23.83
N PHE A 54 -10.45 -0.77 -24.28
CA PHE A 54 -11.78 -0.25 -23.97
C PHE A 54 -12.91 -0.97 -24.72
N SER A 55 -12.61 -1.65 -25.82
CA SER A 55 -13.59 -2.44 -26.57
C SER A 55 -13.71 -3.89 -26.07
N SER A 56 -12.75 -4.37 -25.32
CA SER A 56 -12.71 -5.76 -24.85
C SER A 56 -13.39 -5.91 -23.49
N LYS A 57 -14.43 -6.74 -23.44
CA LYS A 57 -15.11 -7.09 -22.17
C LYS A 57 -14.15 -7.66 -21.12
N PHE A 58 -13.16 -8.43 -21.55
CA PHE A 58 -12.16 -9.02 -20.64
C PHE A 58 -11.35 -7.94 -19.90
N TYR A 59 -10.81 -6.95 -20.62
CA TYR A 59 -10.04 -5.88 -20.00
C TYR A 59 -10.91 -4.97 -19.14
N LEU A 60 -12.11 -4.64 -19.59
CA LEU A 60 -13.04 -3.83 -18.80
C LEU A 60 -13.44 -4.53 -17.50
N GLN A 61 -13.69 -5.84 -17.54
CA GLN A 61 -13.97 -6.62 -16.35
C GLN A 61 -12.77 -6.66 -15.39
N ALA A 62 -11.55 -6.82 -15.91
CA ALA A 62 -10.34 -6.79 -15.10
C ALA A 62 -10.14 -5.43 -14.41
N ILE A 63 -10.37 -4.32 -15.14
CA ILE A 63 -10.32 -2.96 -14.58
C ILE A 63 -11.38 -2.80 -13.47
N GLN A 64 -12.61 -3.21 -13.73
CA GLN A 64 -13.69 -3.14 -12.75
C GLN A 64 -13.34 -3.92 -11.47
N TYR A 65 -12.88 -5.16 -11.59
CA TYR A 65 -12.46 -5.96 -10.44
C TYR A 65 -11.32 -5.31 -9.67
N SER A 66 -10.33 -4.77 -10.37
CA SER A 66 -9.22 -4.06 -9.73
C SER A 66 -9.69 -2.84 -8.94
N LEU A 67 -10.58 -2.05 -9.51
CA LEU A 67 -11.17 -0.87 -8.85
C LEU A 67 -11.98 -1.26 -7.60
N GLU A 68 -12.82 -2.29 -7.71
CA GLU A 68 -13.63 -2.76 -6.58
C GLU A 68 -12.76 -3.32 -5.46
N ILE A 69 -11.74 -4.13 -5.78
CA ILE A 69 -10.80 -4.68 -4.79
C ILE A 69 -10.04 -3.54 -4.12
N SER A 70 -9.52 -2.59 -4.89
CA SER A 70 -8.77 -1.44 -4.36
C SER A 70 -9.63 -0.57 -3.46
N PHE A 71 -10.87 -0.29 -3.87
CA PHE A 71 -11.80 0.53 -3.09
C PHE A 71 -12.12 -0.11 -1.74
N TRP A 72 -12.58 -1.36 -1.75
CA TRP A 72 -12.97 -2.04 -0.52
C TRP A 72 -11.79 -2.31 0.41
N SER A 73 -10.66 -2.74 -0.13
CA SER A 73 -9.47 -2.96 0.69
C SER A 73 -8.95 -1.66 1.31
N SER A 74 -9.03 -0.53 0.59
CA SER A 74 -8.64 0.77 1.12
C SER A 74 -9.58 1.24 2.22
N VAL A 75 -10.90 1.09 2.04
CA VAL A 75 -11.88 1.45 3.06
C VAL A 75 -11.65 0.66 4.35
N PHE A 76 -11.56 -0.67 4.26
CA PHE A 76 -11.32 -1.51 5.44
C PHE A 76 -9.93 -1.27 6.05
N GLY A 77 -8.90 -1.14 5.22
CA GLY A 77 -7.53 -0.87 5.65
C GLY A 77 -7.41 0.44 6.42
N ILE A 78 -8.01 1.52 5.91
CA ILE A 78 -8.00 2.84 6.56
C ILE A 78 -8.78 2.80 7.87
N ILE A 79 -9.97 2.19 7.91
CA ILE A 79 -10.76 2.10 9.15
C ILE A 79 -9.96 1.39 10.24
N ILE A 80 -9.37 0.23 9.92
CA ILE A 80 -8.58 -0.53 10.89
C ILE A 80 -7.33 0.24 11.30
N ALA A 81 -6.65 0.89 10.34
CA ALA A 81 -5.45 1.67 10.62
C ALA A 81 -5.74 2.89 11.50
N ILE A 82 -6.85 3.60 11.29
CA ILE A 82 -7.29 4.72 12.14
C ILE A 82 -7.53 4.22 13.56
N LEU A 83 -8.30 3.15 13.73
CA LEU A 83 -8.60 2.58 15.05
C LEU A 83 -7.31 2.11 15.74
N GLY A 84 -6.42 1.44 15.01
CA GLY A 84 -5.13 1.00 15.52
C GLY A 84 -4.22 2.15 15.95
N ALA A 85 -4.02 3.14 15.07
CA ALA A 85 -3.18 4.30 15.34
C ALA A 85 -3.73 5.17 16.48
N TYR A 86 -5.05 5.38 16.53
CA TYR A 86 -5.69 6.11 17.63
C TYR A 86 -5.55 5.37 18.97
N SER A 87 -5.73 4.05 18.99
CA SER A 87 -5.58 3.24 20.19
C SER A 87 -4.14 3.24 20.69
N LEU A 88 -3.16 3.29 19.79
CA LEU A 88 -1.75 3.26 20.10
C LEU A 88 -1.27 4.47 20.92
N ARG A 89 -1.96 5.61 20.85
CA ARG A 89 -1.68 6.80 21.71
C ARG A 89 -1.89 6.51 23.20
N ARG A 90 -2.83 5.62 23.53
CA ARG A 90 -3.26 5.34 24.90
C ARG A 90 -2.52 4.16 25.54
N VAL A 91 -1.62 3.55 24.80
CA VAL A 91 -0.91 2.35 25.24
C VAL A 91 0.47 2.70 25.79
N ASP A 92 0.99 1.86 26.69
CA ASP A 92 2.32 1.99 27.25
C ASP A 92 3.41 2.11 26.18
N SER A 93 4.46 2.88 26.48
CA SER A 93 5.57 3.13 25.56
C SER A 93 6.23 1.84 25.05
N LYS A 94 6.32 0.80 25.87
CA LYS A 94 6.91 -0.50 25.48
C LYS A 94 6.08 -1.19 24.40
N LEU A 95 4.77 -1.31 24.62
CA LEU A 95 3.86 -1.94 23.65
C LEU A 95 3.75 -1.10 22.37
N ARG A 96 3.72 0.21 22.51
CA ARG A 96 3.74 1.16 21.38
C ARG A 96 4.96 0.97 20.50
N ASN A 97 6.15 0.92 21.11
CA ASN A 97 7.40 0.72 20.38
C ASN A 97 7.45 -0.65 19.70
N PHE A 98 6.94 -1.69 20.36
CA PHE A 98 6.84 -3.02 19.78
C PHE A 98 5.91 -3.03 18.56
N VAL A 99 4.71 -2.43 18.66
CA VAL A 99 3.74 -2.36 17.55
C VAL A 99 4.30 -1.56 16.39
N ASN A 100 4.95 -0.42 16.65
CA ASN A 100 5.58 0.39 15.61
C ASN A 100 6.74 -0.36 14.92
N ALA A 101 7.58 -1.05 15.69
CA ALA A 101 8.65 -1.88 15.13
C ALA A 101 8.10 -3.03 14.27
N PHE A 102 7.06 -3.70 14.76
CA PHE A 102 6.38 -4.77 14.03
C PHE A 102 5.69 -4.27 12.76
N ALA A 103 4.97 -3.14 12.85
CA ALA A 103 4.34 -2.52 11.68
C ALA A 103 5.38 -2.09 10.63
N ASN A 104 6.52 -1.53 11.07
CA ASN A 104 7.62 -1.16 10.17
C ASN A 104 8.23 -2.41 9.51
N MET A 105 8.48 -3.47 10.25
CA MET A 105 8.96 -4.73 9.68
C MET A 105 7.97 -5.29 8.65
N THR A 106 6.68 -5.33 8.99
CA THR A 106 5.63 -5.89 8.13
C THR A 106 5.42 -5.04 6.88
N SER A 107 5.44 -3.71 6.98
CA SER A 107 5.28 -2.82 5.83
C SER A 107 6.44 -2.91 4.84
N ASN A 108 7.63 -3.26 5.30
CA ASN A 108 8.81 -3.50 4.46
C ASN A 108 8.89 -4.94 3.93
N PHE A 109 8.15 -5.87 4.55
CA PHE A 109 8.06 -7.26 4.11
C PHE A 109 6.91 -7.41 3.11
N ALA A 110 7.07 -6.81 1.93
CA ALA A 110 6.06 -6.77 0.87
C ALA A 110 6.52 -7.56 -0.36
N GLY A 111 5.65 -7.66 -1.35
CA GLY A 111 5.95 -8.28 -2.65
C GLY A 111 5.84 -9.79 -2.66
N VAL A 112 6.66 -10.41 -3.51
CA VAL A 112 6.60 -11.86 -3.80
C VAL A 112 6.73 -12.76 -2.57
N PRO A 113 7.68 -12.53 -1.62
CA PRO A 113 7.81 -13.38 -0.43
C PRO A 113 6.55 -13.39 0.43
N LEU A 114 5.90 -12.25 0.59
CA LEU A 114 4.68 -12.16 1.38
C LEU A 114 3.50 -12.81 0.66
N ALA A 115 3.40 -12.66 -0.66
CA ALA A 115 2.39 -13.36 -1.45
C ALA A 115 2.51 -14.89 -1.31
N PHE A 116 3.73 -15.43 -1.35
CA PHE A 116 3.96 -16.85 -1.12
C PHE A 116 3.58 -17.29 0.30
N ALA A 117 3.90 -16.50 1.32
CA ALA A 117 3.48 -16.80 2.69
C ALA A 117 1.94 -16.91 2.80
N PHE A 118 1.20 -16.00 2.16
CA PHE A 118 -0.26 -16.07 2.14
C PHE A 118 -0.78 -17.28 1.36
N ILE A 119 -0.16 -17.64 0.24
CA ILE A 119 -0.53 -18.86 -0.51
C ILE A 119 -0.33 -20.10 0.35
N ILE A 120 0.78 -20.20 1.08
CA ILE A 120 1.07 -21.34 1.97
C ILE A 120 0.10 -21.39 3.14
N LEU A 121 -0.27 -20.24 3.70
CA LEU A 121 -1.16 -20.17 4.86
C LEU A 121 -2.64 -20.25 4.52
N LEU A 122 -3.07 -19.51 3.50
CA LEU A 122 -4.48 -19.27 3.17
C LEU A 122 -4.89 -19.77 1.77
N GLY A 123 -3.98 -20.40 1.03
CA GLY A 123 -4.33 -21.05 -0.25
C GLY A 123 -5.31 -22.20 -0.08
N PHE A 124 -5.69 -22.86 -1.18
CA PHE A 124 -6.66 -23.97 -1.16
C PHE A 124 -6.30 -25.09 -0.17
N ASN A 125 -5.02 -25.44 -0.11
CA ASN A 125 -4.45 -26.42 0.81
C ASN A 125 -3.59 -25.74 1.89
N GLY A 126 -3.86 -24.47 2.17
CA GLY A 126 -3.12 -23.71 3.18
C GLY A 126 -3.38 -24.25 4.59
N SER A 127 -2.34 -24.22 5.43
CA SER A 127 -2.41 -24.77 6.78
C SER A 127 -3.53 -24.11 7.62
N PHE A 128 -3.69 -22.80 7.52
CA PHE A 128 -4.77 -22.07 8.19
C PHE A 128 -6.14 -22.40 7.59
N THR A 129 -6.24 -22.50 6.28
CA THR A 129 -7.49 -22.84 5.59
C THR A 129 -7.97 -24.23 6.02
N ILE A 130 -7.08 -25.21 6.09
CA ILE A 130 -7.42 -26.56 6.55
C ILE A 130 -7.86 -26.55 8.02
N MET A 131 -7.12 -25.83 8.88
CA MET A 131 -7.46 -25.73 10.29
C MET A 131 -8.82 -25.08 10.54
N LEU A 132 -9.15 -24.00 9.83
CA LEU A 132 -10.44 -23.31 9.93
C LEU A 132 -11.58 -24.15 9.35
N LYS A 133 -11.35 -24.94 8.31
CA LYS A 133 -12.33 -25.90 7.77
C LYS A 133 -12.59 -27.03 8.75
N GLN A 134 -11.56 -27.59 9.38
CA GLN A 134 -11.72 -28.63 10.40
C GLN A 134 -12.43 -28.12 11.66
N ALA A 135 -12.22 -26.85 12.01
CA ALA A 135 -12.92 -26.20 13.11
C ALA A 135 -14.38 -25.80 12.75
N GLY A 136 -14.83 -26.02 11.51
CA GLY A 136 -16.18 -25.68 11.05
C GLY A 136 -16.46 -24.18 10.92
N ILE A 137 -15.40 -23.33 10.97
CA ILE A 137 -15.53 -21.87 10.92
C ILE A 137 -15.76 -21.40 9.49
N ILE A 138 -15.10 -22.06 8.51
CA ILE A 138 -15.24 -21.76 7.08
C ILE A 138 -15.57 -23.05 6.33
N GLN A 139 -16.46 -22.98 5.34
CA GLN A 139 -16.75 -24.11 4.46
C GLN A 139 -15.97 -24.02 3.16
N ASP A 140 -16.08 -22.87 2.48
CA ASP A 140 -15.43 -22.62 1.19
C ASP A 140 -14.72 -21.25 1.20
N PHE A 141 -13.44 -21.25 1.53
CA PHE A 141 -12.59 -20.08 1.39
C PHE A 141 -11.66 -20.22 0.19
N ASN A 142 -11.70 -19.23 -0.69
CA ASN A 142 -10.80 -19.13 -1.83
C ASN A 142 -10.04 -17.82 -1.77
N LEU A 143 -8.72 -17.90 -1.52
CA LEU A 143 -7.83 -16.75 -1.48
C LEU A 143 -7.83 -15.96 -2.80
N TYR A 144 -8.01 -16.64 -3.92
CA TYR A 144 -8.00 -16.03 -5.25
C TYR A 144 -9.37 -15.46 -5.67
N SER A 145 -10.38 -15.57 -4.80
CA SER A 145 -11.67 -14.89 -5.01
C SER A 145 -11.53 -13.39 -4.75
N LYS A 146 -12.50 -12.61 -5.23
CA LYS A 146 -12.60 -11.17 -4.95
C LYS A 146 -12.50 -10.87 -3.45
N THR A 147 -13.25 -11.61 -2.63
CA THR A 147 -13.24 -11.46 -1.17
C THR A 147 -11.87 -11.82 -0.57
N GLY A 148 -11.25 -12.91 -1.02
CA GLY A 148 -9.92 -13.31 -0.57
C GLY A 148 -8.87 -12.24 -0.88
N LEU A 149 -8.91 -11.67 -2.08
CA LEU A 149 -8.01 -10.59 -2.48
C LEU A 149 -8.27 -9.30 -1.68
N ILE A 150 -9.53 -8.94 -1.41
CA ILE A 150 -9.85 -7.78 -0.56
C ILE A 150 -9.24 -7.95 0.84
N ILE A 151 -9.37 -9.13 1.45
CA ILE A 151 -8.78 -9.43 2.77
C ILE A 151 -7.25 -9.29 2.71
N LEU A 152 -6.63 -9.86 1.69
CA LEU A 152 -5.18 -9.82 1.49
C LEU A 152 -4.66 -8.38 1.35
N TYR A 153 -5.28 -7.59 0.47
CA TYR A 153 -4.88 -6.20 0.26
C TYR A 153 -5.19 -5.31 1.46
N THR A 154 -6.27 -5.59 2.20
CA THR A 154 -6.55 -4.92 3.48
C THR A 154 -5.42 -5.15 4.47
N TYR A 155 -4.95 -6.38 4.62
CA TYR A 155 -3.82 -6.70 5.49
C TYR A 155 -2.56 -5.90 5.13
N PHE A 156 -2.24 -5.75 3.84
CA PHE A 156 -1.06 -4.98 3.42
C PHE A 156 -1.12 -3.51 3.78
N GLN A 157 -2.30 -2.94 3.80
CA GLN A 157 -2.50 -1.51 4.05
C GLN A 157 -2.46 -1.17 5.54
N ILE A 158 -2.83 -2.10 6.44
CA ILE A 158 -2.92 -1.84 7.88
C ILE A 158 -1.58 -1.38 8.48
N PRO A 159 -0.45 -2.11 8.34
CA PRO A 159 0.81 -1.70 8.94
C PRO A 159 1.29 -0.33 8.43
N LEU A 160 1.22 -0.12 7.13
CA LEU A 160 1.59 1.16 6.52
C LEU A 160 0.67 2.28 6.98
N GLY A 161 -0.63 2.04 7.02
CA GLY A 161 -1.62 3.00 7.51
C GLY A 161 -1.39 3.39 8.97
N VAL A 162 -1.08 2.42 9.84
CA VAL A 162 -0.75 2.70 11.26
C VAL A 162 0.51 3.55 11.36
N LEU A 163 1.57 3.23 10.61
CA LEU A 163 2.83 4.00 10.62
C LEU A 163 2.66 5.44 10.15
N LEU A 164 1.80 5.67 9.17
CA LEU A 164 1.55 7.02 8.63
C LEU A 164 0.61 7.83 9.54
N LEU A 165 -0.40 7.19 10.12
CA LEU A 165 -1.42 7.87 10.92
C LEU A 165 -0.99 8.06 12.38
N TYR A 166 -0.19 7.16 12.95
CA TYR A 166 0.23 7.27 14.34
C TYR A 166 0.93 8.60 14.65
N PRO A 167 1.96 9.07 13.90
CA PRO A 167 2.59 10.37 14.15
C PRO A 167 1.62 11.55 14.01
N ALA A 168 0.67 11.46 13.09
CA ALA A 168 -0.36 12.50 12.92
C ALA A 168 -1.27 12.60 14.15
N PHE A 169 -1.70 11.45 14.69
CA PHE A 169 -2.48 11.44 15.94
C PHE A 169 -1.66 11.83 17.17
N ASP A 170 -0.38 11.46 17.22
CA ASP A 170 0.52 11.79 18.34
C ASP A 170 0.83 13.29 18.40
N ALA A 171 0.81 13.97 17.25
CA ALA A 171 0.99 15.42 17.18
C ALA A 171 -0.20 16.23 17.71
N LEU A 172 -1.40 15.61 17.82
CA LEU A 172 -2.59 16.25 18.37
C LEU A 172 -2.48 16.33 19.89
N ARG A 173 -2.27 17.53 20.43
CA ARG A 173 -2.15 17.77 21.88
C ARG A 173 -3.52 17.78 22.53
N GLU A 174 -3.63 17.14 23.68
CA GLU A 174 -4.85 17.11 24.49
C GLU A 174 -5.26 18.53 24.92
N ASP A 175 -4.26 19.40 25.20
CA ASP A 175 -4.46 20.81 25.58
C ASP A 175 -5.29 21.58 24.53
N TRP A 176 -5.20 21.21 23.24
CA TRP A 176 -5.99 21.87 22.19
C TRP A 176 -7.47 21.55 22.33
N ARG A 177 -7.79 20.32 22.68
CA ARG A 177 -9.17 19.88 22.92
C ARG A 177 -9.77 20.58 24.16
N GLU A 178 -8.98 20.68 25.23
CA GLU A 178 -9.38 21.38 26.44
C GLU A 178 -9.60 22.87 26.17
N SER A 179 -8.69 23.49 25.42
CA SER A 179 -8.83 24.92 25.04
C SER A 179 -10.06 25.16 24.17
N ALA A 180 -10.34 24.26 23.22
CA ALA A 180 -11.54 24.35 22.39
C ALA A 180 -12.83 24.21 23.22
N ALA A 181 -12.86 23.27 24.17
CA ALA A 181 -13.98 23.07 25.06
C ALA A 181 -14.24 24.30 25.95
N LEU A 182 -13.16 24.96 26.41
CA LEU A 182 -13.27 26.24 27.20
C LEU A 182 -13.84 27.38 26.35
N LEU A 183 -13.64 27.34 25.03
CA LEU A 183 -14.21 28.30 24.06
C LEU A 183 -15.63 27.92 23.60
N GLY A 184 -16.22 26.87 24.20
CA GLY A 184 -17.58 26.43 23.90
C GLY A 184 -17.73 25.54 22.68
N ALA A 185 -16.64 24.93 22.21
CA ALA A 185 -16.72 23.97 21.13
C ALA A 185 -17.36 22.65 21.60
N ASP A 186 -18.35 22.16 20.85
CA ASP A 186 -18.95 20.84 21.03
C ASP A 186 -18.09 19.74 20.37
N GLY A 187 -18.33 18.47 20.75
CA GLY A 187 -17.54 17.33 20.29
C GLY A 187 -17.50 17.10 18.76
N TRP A 188 -18.24 17.90 17.97
CA TRP A 188 -18.28 17.91 16.52
C TRP A 188 -17.59 19.13 15.89
N GLN A 189 -17.14 20.08 16.66
CA GLN A 189 -16.39 21.26 16.26
C GLN A 189 -14.90 21.09 16.58
#